data_1605c518dc89d992cefbea14b39597d1
#
_entry.id   1605c518dc89d992cefbea14b39597d1
#
_cell.length_a   1.000
_cell.length_b   1.000
_cell.length_c   1.000
_cell.angle_alpha   90.00
_cell.angle_beta   90.00
_cell.angle_gamma   90.00
#
_symmetry.space_group_name_H-M   'P 1'
#
loop_
_entity.id
_entity.type
_entity.pdbx_description
1 polymer ?
#
loop_
_entity_poly.entity_id
_entity_poly.type
_entity_poly.pdbx_seq_one_letter_code
_entity_poly.pdbx_strand_id
1 'polypeptide(L)'
;MNYVISDIHGCYKEYQKLREKIYFSDTDVLYLMGDMVDRGPEPVKVLQDVMLRSNVYPILGNHDYMAWKVLSRFAVEITEKNAETQLRTEDLMNYMHWSQDGGSVTAQQFRKLDAEERQDILDYLADCSIFEDIFVNGNRFVLAHADIHGFSEERDLEDYDISDFLFYGHSIKNGISAGNTPSLLPDIRLP
;
A
#
# COMPACT_ATOMS: atom_id res chain seq x y z
N MET A 1 10.93 9.40 -18.66
CA MET A 1 10.96 7.92 -18.81
C MET A 1 9.96 7.35 -17.80
N ASN A 2 9.37 6.16 -18.05
CA ASN A 2 8.48 5.53 -17.06
C ASN A 2 9.22 4.40 -16.36
N TYR A 3 9.17 4.40 -15.04
CA TYR A 3 9.76 3.38 -14.18
C TYR A 3 8.67 2.72 -13.34
N VAL A 4 8.88 1.47 -12.99
CA VAL A 4 8.01 0.69 -12.11
C VAL A 4 8.88 0.02 -11.06
N ILE A 5 8.53 0.14 -9.79
CA ILE A 5 9.17 -0.59 -8.68
C ILE A 5 8.08 -1.09 -7.73
N SER A 6 8.40 -2.11 -6.93
CA SER A 6 7.49 -2.73 -5.98
C SER A 6 8.19 -2.99 -4.65
N ASP A 7 7.42 -3.18 -3.58
CA ASP A 7 7.88 -3.76 -2.31
C ASP A 7 9.07 -3.01 -1.67
N ILE A 8 8.96 -1.71 -1.51
CA ILE A 8 9.98 -0.88 -0.86
C ILE A 8 10.11 -1.24 0.63
N HIS A 9 8.98 -1.58 1.27
CA HIS A 9 8.95 -2.04 2.66
C HIS A 9 9.83 -1.20 3.59
N GLY A 10 9.62 0.13 3.64
CA GLY A 10 10.36 1.01 4.54
C GLY A 10 11.87 1.10 4.30
N CYS A 11 12.40 0.55 3.20
CA CYS A 11 13.81 0.63 2.83
C CYS A 11 14.13 1.96 2.14
N TYR A 12 13.94 3.07 2.86
CA TYR A 12 14.05 4.43 2.32
C TYR A 12 15.41 4.73 1.68
N LYS A 13 16.51 4.29 2.30
CA LYS A 13 17.86 4.53 1.78
C LYS A 13 18.12 3.82 0.46
N GLU A 14 17.60 2.60 0.31
CA GLU A 14 17.70 1.81 -0.91
C GLU A 14 16.85 2.43 -2.01
N TYR A 15 15.66 2.89 -1.68
CA TYR A 15 14.78 3.66 -2.57
C TYR A 15 15.46 4.95 -3.07
N GLN A 16 16.09 5.71 -2.19
CA GLN A 16 16.85 6.90 -2.58
C GLN A 16 17.99 6.55 -3.53
N LYS A 17 18.82 5.57 -3.19
CA LYS A 17 19.94 5.11 -4.05
C LYS A 17 19.47 4.62 -5.41
N LEU A 18 18.32 3.95 -5.47
CA LEU A 18 17.74 3.52 -6.74
C LEU A 18 17.42 4.73 -7.62
N ARG A 19 16.72 5.76 -7.07
CA ARG A 19 16.40 6.99 -7.82
C ARG A 19 17.65 7.73 -8.29
N GLU A 20 18.67 7.83 -7.44
CA GLU A 20 19.96 8.40 -7.81
C GLU A 20 20.61 7.63 -8.95
N LYS A 21 20.61 6.30 -8.88
CA LYS A 21 21.22 5.42 -9.88
C LYS A 21 20.58 5.51 -11.26
N ILE A 22 19.25 5.69 -11.30
CA ILE A 22 18.51 5.84 -12.55
C ILE A 22 18.43 7.31 -13.00
N TYR A 23 19.05 8.24 -12.27
CA TYR A 23 18.99 9.68 -12.52
C TYR A 23 17.55 10.22 -12.61
N PHE A 24 16.66 9.70 -11.72
CA PHE A 24 15.23 10.05 -11.68
C PHE A 24 15.06 11.58 -11.55
N SER A 25 14.29 12.15 -12.45
CA SER A 25 14.08 13.61 -12.58
C SER A 25 12.59 13.96 -12.64
N ASP A 26 12.27 15.25 -12.57
CA ASP A 26 10.88 15.75 -12.64
C ASP A 26 10.18 15.47 -13.98
N THR A 27 10.93 15.09 -15.03
CA THR A 27 10.38 14.68 -16.33
C THR A 27 10.09 13.19 -16.45
N ASP A 28 10.46 12.42 -15.43
CA ASP A 28 10.22 10.99 -15.36
C ASP A 28 8.96 10.69 -14.56
N VAL A 29 8.42 9.50 -14.74
CA VAL A 29 7.28 8.98 -13.99
C VAL A 29 7.71 7.69 -13.29
N LEU A 30 7.35 7.56 -12.02
CA LEU A 30 7.59 6.35 -11.23
C LEU A 30 6.27 5.81 -10.68
N TYR A 31 5.94 4.57 -11.04
CA TYR A 31 4.85 3.81 -10.44
C TYR A 31 5.41 2.95 -9.31
N LEU A 32 4.85 3.11 -8.10
CA LEU A 32 5.15 2.27 -6.94
C LEU A 32 4.04 1.24 -6.81
N MET A 33 4.35 -0.02 -7.12
CA MET A 33 3.36 -1.10 -7.11
C MET A 33 3.18 -1.70 -5.71
N GLY A 34 2.83 -0.86 -4.75
CA GLY A 34 2.47 -1.22 -3.40
C GLY A 34 3.62 -1.58 -2.46
N ASP A 35 3.23 -1.88 -1.23
CA ASP A 35 4.07 -2.28 -0.12
C ASP A 35 5.20 -1.27 0.16
N MET A 36 4.80 -0.01 0.31
CA MET A 36 5.68 1.09 0.71
C MET A 36 6.12 0.99 2.16
N VAL A 37 5.23 0.49 3.03
CA VAL A 37 5.40 0.43 4.49
C VAL A 37 5.82 -0.94 4.99
N ASP A 38 6.01 -1.04 6.31
CA ASP A 38 6.32 -2.23 7.09
C ASP A 38 7.72 -2.82 6.87
N ARG A 39 8.11 -3.76 7.72
CA ARG A 39 9.34 -4.56 7.68
C ARG A 39 10.63 -3.75 7.80
N GLY A 40 10.87 -2.83 6.90
CA GLY A 40 12.11 -2.05 6.84
C GLY A 40 12.18 -0.93 7.88
N PRO A 41 13.34 -0.26 7.99
CA PRO A 41 13.62 0.63 9.12
C PRO A 41 12.96 2.01 9.06
N GLU A 42 12.50 2.49 7.90
CA GLU A 42 12.07 3.88 7.71
C GLU A 42 10.77 4.03 6.89
N PRO A 43 9.66 3.29 7.23
CA PRO A 43 8.43 3.31 6.44
C PRO A 43 7.78 4.70 6.36
N VAL A 44 7.74 5.45 7.46
CA VAL A 44 7.17 6.80 7.47
C VAL A 44 7.95 7.74 6.55
N LYS A 45 9.26 7.61 6.47
CA LYS A 45 10.07 8.44 5.55
C LYS A 45 9.79 8.10 4.08
N VAL A 46 9.49 6.83 3.76
CA VAL A 46 9.07 6.47 2.41
C VAL A 46 7.79 7.21 2.07
N LEU A 47 6.77 7.13 2.93
CA LEU A 47 5.50 7.83 2.71
C LEU A 47 5.71 9.34 2.56
N GLN A 48 6.40 9.97 3.50
CA GLN A 48 6.66 11.42 3.46
C GLN A 48 7.40 11.86 2.19
N ASP A 49 8.36 11.06 1.70
CA ASP A 49 9.07 11.39 0.45
C ASP A 49 8.14 11.22 -0.78
N VAL A 50 7.33 10.17 -0.81
CA VAL A 50 6.42 9.90 -1.93
C VAL A 50 5.30 10.95 -1.99
N MET A 51 4.72 11.33 -0.86
CA MET A 51 3.68 12.37 -0.75
C MET A 51 4.13 13.72 -1.33
N LEU A 52 5.43 14.03 -1.28
CA LEU A 52 5.97 15.29 -1.79
C LEU A 52 6.22 15.28 -3.31
N ARG A 53 5.98 14.16 -4.01
CA ARG A 53 6.35 14.00 -5.41
C ARG A 53 5.13 13.86 -6.31
N SER A 54 4.89 14.84 -7.16
CA SER A 54 3.79 14.82 -8.12
C SER A 54 3.99 13.88 -9.30
N ASN A 55 5.18 13.31 -9.47
CA ASN A 55 5.53 12.40 -10.56
C ASN A 55 5.80 10.95 -10.07
N VAL A 56 5.39 10.66 -8.84
CA VAL A 56 5.40 9.31 -8.26
C VAL A 56 3.95 8.90 -8.00
N TYR A 57 3.52 7.81 -8.57
CA TYR A 57 2.16 7.29 -8.52
C TYR A 57 2.14 5.99 -7.70
N PRO A 58 1.69 6.03 -6.44
CA PRO A 58 1.57 4.84 -5.63
C PRO A 58 0.32 4.06 -5.99
N ILE A 59 0.50 2.75 -6.12
CA ILE A 59 -0.58 1.76 -6.16
C ILE A 59 -0.60 1.12 -4.78
N LEU A 60 -1.77 0.92 -4.23
CA LEU A 60 -1.94 0.37 -2.88
C LEU A 60 -1.50 -1.10 -2.84
N GLY A 61 -0.61 -1.44 -1.90
CA GLY A 61 -0.27 -2.82 -1.57
C GLY A 61 -1.07 -3.35 -0.38
N ASN A 62 -1.03 -4.65 -0.13
CA ASN A 62 -1.73 -5.24 1.01
C ASN A 62 -1.18 -4.74 2.36
N HIS A 63 0.12 -4.46 2.46
CA HIS A 63 0.71 -3.86 3.67
C HIS A 63 0.26 -2.41 3.87
N ASP A 64 0.20 -1.61 2.80
CA ASP A 64 -0.28 -0.23 2.84
C ASP A 64 -1.75 -0.18 3.27
N TYR A 65 -2.58 -1.06 2.70
CA TYR A 65 -3.99 -1.19 3.07
C TYR A 65 -4.18 -1.61 4.53
N MET A 66 -3.43 -2.61 5.01
CA MET A 66 -3.50 -3.05 6.40
C MET A 66 -3.03 -1.96 7.36
N ALA A 67 -1.95 -1.24 7.02
CA ALA A 67 -1.49 -0.09 7.79
C ALA A 67 -2.57 0.99 7.88
N TRP A 68 -3.16 1.40 6.76
CA TRP A 68 -4.26 2.36 6.73
C TRP A 68 -5.44 1.89 7.59
N LYS A 69 -5.91 0.67 7.40
CA LYS A 69 -7.05 0.09 8.11
C LYS A 69 -6.84 0.08 9.64
N VAL A 70 -5.66 -0.33 10.06
CA VAL A 70 -5.31 -0.42 11.49
C VAL A 70 -5.08 0.98 12.07
N LEU A 71 -4.25 1.80 11.43
CA LEU A 71 -3.86 3.10 11.95
C LEU A 71 -5.05 4.06 12.01
N SER A 72 -5.97 4.03 11.05
CA SER A 72 -7.20 4.83 11.07
C SER A 72 -8.06 4.54 12.30
N ARG A 73 -8.11 3.28 12.76
CA ARG A 73 -8.87 2.91 13.97
C ARG A 73 -8.21 3.41 15.25
N PHE A 74 -6.87 3.46 15.29
CA PHE A 74 -6.10 3.87 16.46
C PHE A 74 -5.73 5.36 16.47
N ALA A 75 -5.94 6.09 15.37
CA ALA A 75 -5.72 7.54 15.30
C ALA A 75 -6.86 8.35 15.96
N VAL A 76 -8.04 7.75 16.11
CA VAL A 76 -9.19 8.41 16.72
C VAL A 76 -8.99 8.51 18.24
N GLU A 77 -9.19 9.70 18.79
CA GLU A 77 -9.13 9.93 20.24
C GLU A 77 -10.19 9.11 20.97
N ILE A 78 -9.76 8.30 21.93
CA ILE A 78 -10.66 7.49 22.76
C ILE A 78 -11.20 8.37 23.88
N THR A 79 -12.50 8.59 23.89
CA THR A 79 -13.24 9.31 24.90
C THR A 79 -14.17 8.35 25.66
N GLU A 80 -14.67 8.77 26.84
CA GLU A 80 -15.67 7.98 27.58
C GLU A 80 -16.92 7.64 26.74
N LYS A 81 -17.24 8.48 25.74
CA LYS A 81 -18.42 8.30 24.89
C LYS A 81 -18.25 7.27 23.79
N ASN A 82 -17.01 7.03 23.34
CA ASN A 82 -16.72 6.12 22.22
C ASN A 82 -15.89 4.89 22.62
N ALA A 83 -15.44 4.80 23.88
CA ALA A 83 -14.53 3.76 24.35
C ALA A 83 -15.06 2.33 24.06
N GLU A 84 -16.35 2.08 24.27
CA GLU A 84 -16.96 0.76 24.04
C GLU A 84 -17.14 0.41 22.55
N THR A 85 -17.22 1.41 21.68
CA THR A 85 -17.47 1.22 20.24
C THR A 85 -16.22 1.41 19.39
N GLN A 86 -15.20 2.11 19.91
CA GLN A 86 -14.03 2.52 19.17
C GLN A 86 -13.00 1.38 18.98
N LEU A 87 -12.82 0.55 19.98
CA LEU A 87 -11.89 -0.60 19.91
C LEU A 87 -12.69 -1.90 20.03
N ARG A 88 -12.89 -2.55 18.93
CA ARG A 88 -13.50 -3.89 18.86
C ARG A 88 -12.40 -4.95 18.98
N THR A 89 -12.79 -6.16 19.38
CA THR A 89 -11.87 -7.31 19.40
C THR A 89 -11.23 -7.53 18.03
N GLU A 90 -11.98 -7.30 16.95
CA GLU A 90 -11.48 -7.39 15.58
C GLU A 90 -10.35 -6.38 15.29
N ASP A 91 -10.47 -5.14 15.77
CA ASP A 91 -9.44 -4.11 15.58
C ASP A 91 -8.13 -4.50 16.26
N LEU A 92 -8.21 -5.09 17.46
CA LEU A 92 -7.05 -5.62 18.17
C LEU A 92 -6.44 -6.83 17.45
N MET A 93 -7.25 -7.72 16.90
CA MET A 93 -6.76 -8.87 16.11
C MET A 93 -6.08 -8.39 14.83
N ASN A 94 -6.67 -7.43 14.12
CA ASN A 94 -6.05 -6.84 12.93
C ASN A 94 -4.71 -6.19 13.27
N TYR A 95 -4.63 -5.44 14.37
CA TYR A 95 -3.37 -4.87 14.85
C TYR A 95 -2.32 -5.95 15.14
N MET A 96 -2.72 -7.03 15.82
CA MET A 96 -1.80 -8.14 16.16
C MET A 96 -1.26 -8.83 14.91
N HIS A 97 -2.12 -9.16 13.96
CA HIS A 97 -1.74 -9.82 12.71
C HIS A 97 -0.80 -8.92 11.90
N TRP A 98 -1.20 -7.67 11.67
CA TRP A 98 -0.37 -6.70 10.96
C TRP A 98 0.98 -6.45 11.64
N SER A 99 0.98 -6.33 12.97
CA SER A 99 2.20 -6.13 13.76
C SER A 99 3.18 -7.31 13.63
N GLN A 100 2.66 -8.56 13.58
CA GLN A 100 3.45 -9.78 13.40
C GLN A 100 4.02 -9.89 11.97
N ASP A 101 3.33 -9.35 10.97
CA ASP A 101 3.78 -9.33 9.58
C ASP A 101 4.68 -8.12 9.24
N GLY A 102 5.18 -7.43 10.26
CA GLY A 102 6.16 -6.34 10.11
C GLY A 102 5.61 -4.94 10.32
N GLY A 103 4.32 -4.76 10.61
CA GLY A 103 3.67 -3.47 10.83
C GLY A 103 4.10 -2.74 12.09
N SER A 104 4.73 -3.44 13.05
CA SER A 104 5.16 -2.86 14.33
C SER A 104 6.11 -1.66 14.15
N VAL A 105 6.99 -1.67 13.15
CA VAL A 105 7.91 -0.57 12.87
C VAL A 105 7.17 0.66 12.35
N THR A 106 6.19 0.47 11.48
CA THR A 106 5.32 1.53 10.97
C THR A 106 4.51 2.15 12.11
N ALA A 107 3.87 1.33 12.94
CA ALA A 107 3.11 1.79 14.10
C ALA A 107 3.97 2.63 15.07
N GLN A 108 5.20 2.20 15.36
CA GLN A 108 6.12 2.91 16.24
C GLN A 108 6.53 4.28 15.69
N GLN A 109 6.74 4.40 14.38
CA GLN A 109 7.11 5.67 13.75
C GLN A 109 5.89 6.59 13.62
N PHE A 110 4.76 6.08 13.18
CA PHE A 110 3.50 6.81 13.07
C PHE A 110 3.06 7.46 14.40
N ARG A 111 3.23 6.76 15.52
CA ARG A 111 2.92 7.29 16.86
C ARG A 111 3.76 8.49 17.29
N LYS A 112 4.93 8.73 16.67
CA LYS A 112 5.80 9.87 16.97
C LYS A 112 5.44 11.13 16.19
N LEU A 113 4.59 11.00 15.19
CA LEU A 113 4.08 12.10 14.39
C LEU A 113 3.06 12.92 15.18
N ASP A 114 2.89 14.18 14.82
CA ASP A 114 1.78 14.97 15.34
C ASP A 114 0.43 14.56 14.69
N ALA A 115 -0.65 15.23 15.09
CA ALA A 115 -2.00 14.85 14.64
C ALA A 115 -2.22 15.16 13.15
N GLU A 116 -1.65 16.27 12.66
CA GLU A 116 -1.76 16.71 11.26
C GLU A 116 -0.98 15.76 10.36
N GLU A 117 0.29 15.48 10.68
CA GLU A 117 1.12 14.52 9.94
C GLU A 117 0.48 13.13 9.86
N ARG A 118 -0.15 12.68 10.96
CA ARG A 118 -0.86 11.38 10.98
C ARG A 118 -2.05 11.39 10.05
N GLN A 119 -2.84 12.46 10.05
CA GLN A 119 -4.01 12.58 9.19
C GLN A 119 -3.59 12.64 7.72
N ASP A 120 -2.57 13.42 7.38
CA ASP A 120 -2.04 13.53 6.03
C ASP A 120 -1.63 12.15 5.46
N ILE A 121 -0.95 11.34 6.27
CA ILE A 121 -0.58 9.97 5.87
C ILE A 121 -1.81 9.09 5.65
N LEU A 122 -2.81 9.17 6.53
CA LEU A 122 -4.03 8.36 6.40
C LEU A 122 -4.84 8.75 5.17
N ASP A 123 -4.98 10.05 4.92
CA ASP A 123 -5.68 10.56 3.75
C ASP A 123 -4.93 10.16 2.46
N TYR A 124 -3.60 10.27 2.46
CA TYR A 124 -2.79 9.84 1.34
C TYR A 124 -2.93 8.36 1.01
N LEU A 125 -2.88 7.48 2.02
CA LEU A 125 -3.07 6.04 1.82
C LEU A 125 -4.48 5.71 1.35
N ALA A 126 -5.50 6.46 1.81
CA ALA A 126 -6.89 6.32 1.35
C ALA A 126 -7.08 6.72 -0.12
N ASP A 127 -6.29 7.68 -0.59
CA ASP A 127 -6.35 8.21 -1.95
C ASP A 127 -5.44 7.44 -2.95
N CYS A 128 -4.64 6.47 -2.48
CA CYS A 128 -3.83 5.64 -3.37
C CYS A 128 -4.69 4.85 -4.36
N SER A 129 -4.28 4.82 -5.63
CA SER A 129 -4.90 3.97 -6.65
C SER A 129 -4.76 2.50 -6.29
N ILE A 130 -5.75 1.68 -6.65
CA ILE A 130 -5.70 0.21 -6.50
C ILE A 130 -5.00 -0.41 -7.70
N PHE A 131 -5.15 0.20 -8.85
CA PHE A 131 -4.48 -0.15 -10.11
C PHE A 131 -4.24 1.10 -10.95
N GLU A 132 -3.36 1.00 -11.92
CA GLU A 132 -3.16 2.01 -12.96
C GLU A 132 -3.26 1.35 -14.35
N ASP A 133 -4.01 1.99 -15.24
CA ASP A 133 -4.15 1.57 -16.63
C ASP A 133 -3.39 2.55 -17.54
N ILE A 134 -2.24 2.11 -18.03
CA ILE A 134 -1.31 2.97 -18.75
C ILE A 134 -1.03 2.49 -20.17
N PHE A 135 -0.71 3.43 -21.06
CA PHE A 135 -0.28 3.13 -22.41
C PHE A 135 1.18 3.54 -22.62
N VAL A 136 2.01 2.60 -23.02
CA VAL A 136 3.42 2.84 -23.34
C VAL A 136 3.72 2.30 -24.74
N ASN A 137 4.18 3.16 -25.62
CA ASN A 137 4.49 2.82 -27.02
C ASN A 137 3.34 2.08 -27.75
N GLY A 138 2.11 2.47 -27.47
CA GLY A 138 0.90 1.88 -28.08
C GLY A 138 0.44 0.56 -27.47
N ASN A 139 1.12 0.06 -26.45
CA ASN A 139 0.69 -1.12 -25.68
C ASN A 139 0.02 -0.68 -24.38
N ARG A 140 -1.08 -1.35 -24.03
CA ARG A 140 -1.79 -1.18 -22.77
C ARG A 140 -1.14 -2.05 -21.68
N PHE A 141 -0.95 -1.47 -20.51
CA PHE A 141 -0.46 -2.17 -19.29
C PHE A 141 -1.40 -1.84 -18.14
N VAL A 142 -1.84 -2.86 -17.44
CA VAL A 142 -2.51 -2.71 -16.14
C VAL A 142 -1.48 -3.00 -15.06
N LEU A 143 -1.23 -2.02 -14.21
CA LEU A 143 -0.32 -2.12 -13.07
C LEU A 143 -1.16 -2.35 -11.82
N ALA A 144 -0.90 -3.43 -11.10
CA ALA A 144 -1.54 -3.77 -9.83
C ALA A 144 -0.50 -4.41 -8.91
N HIS A 145 -0.70 -4.33 -7.59
CA HIS A 145 0.24 -4.88 -6.62
C HIS A 145 0.31 -6.41 -6.68
N ALA A 146 -0.84 -7.06 -6.81
CA ALA A 146 -0.94 -8.52 -6.90
C ALA A 146 -1.69 -8.95 -8.16
N ASP A 147 -1.85 -10.27 -8.37
CA ASP A 147 -2.73 -10.80 -9.41
C ASP A 147 -4.18 -10.36 -9.17
N ILE A 148 -4.90 -10.05 -10.25
CA ILE A 148 -6.33 -9.75 -10.17
C ILE A 148 -7.09 -11.07 -10.12
N HIS A 149 -7.73 -11.33 -8.97
CA HIS A 149 -8.49 -12.56 -8.79
C HIS A 149 -9.67 -12.67 -9.78
N GLY A 150 -9.72 -13.79 -10.50
CA GLY A 150 -10.78 -14.02 -11.48
C GLY A 150 -10.73 -13.05 -12.68
N PHE A 151 -9.54 -12.56 -13.03
CA PHE A 151 -9.36 -11.63 -14.16
C PHE A 151 -9.98 -12.17 -15.44
N SER A 152 -10.75 -11.30 -16.12
CA SER A 152 -11.32 -11.52 -17.45
C SER A 152 -11.16 -10.26 -18.27
N GLU A 153 -10.75 -10.40 -19.53
CA GLU A 153 -10.66 -9.29 -20.49
C GLU A 153 -12.03 -8.64 -20.82
N GLU A 154 -13.12 -9.35 -20.50
CA GLU A 154 -14.51 -8.90 -20.75
C GLU A 154 -15.09 -8.12 -19.56
N ARG A 155 -14.40 -8.11 -18.41
CA ARG A 155 -14.84 -7.43 -17.18
C ARG A 155 -14.05 -6.14 -17.00
N ASP A 156 -14.75 -5.04 -16.72
CA ASP A 156 -14.11 -3.76 -16.42
C ASP A 156 -13.35 -3.85 -15.09
N LEU A 157 -12.19 -3.16 -15.02
CA LEU A 157 -11.33 -3.20 -13.83
C LEU A 157 -12.01 -2.60 -12.60
N GLU A 158 -12.89 -1.64 -12.80
CA GLU A 158 -13.68 -0.98 -11.76
C GLU A 158 -14.76 -1.89 -11.14
N ASP A 159 -15.08 -3.02 -11.78
CA ASP A 159 -16.04 -4.00 -11.28
C ASP A 159 -15.44 -5.03 -10.31
N TYR A 160 -14.11 -5.01 -10.11
CA TYR A 160 -13.43 -5.87 -9.16
C TYR A 160 -13.37 -5.23 -7.77
N ASP A 161 -13.48 -6.05 -6.74
CA ASP A 161 -13.30 -5.58 -5.37
C ASP A 161 -11.82 -5.30 -5.05
N ILE A 162 -11.56 -4.40 -4.11
CA ILE A 162 -10.19 -4.10 -3.65
C ILE A 162 -9.43 -5.36 -3.21
N SER A 163 -10.13 -6.32 -2.62
CA SER A 163 -9.55 -7.59 -2.21
C SER A 163 -9.03 -8.42 -3.37
N ASP A 164 -9.64 -8.28 -4.57
CA ASP A 164 -9.20 -8.99 -5.77
C ASP A 164 -7.82 -8.53 -6.27
N PHE A 165 -7.43 -7.29 -5.93
CA PHE A 165 -6.14 -6.69 -6.29
C PHE A 165 -5.04 -6.88 -5.23
N LEU A 166 -5.42 -7.12 -3.96
CA LEU A 166 -4.47 -7.04 -2.85
C LEU A 166 -4.08 -8.39 -2.25
N PHE A 167 -4.95 -9.40 -2.28
CA PHE A 167 -4.80 -10.58 -1.43
C PHE A 167 -4.72 -11.90 -2.17
N TYR A 168 -4.82 -11.90 -3.48
CA TYR A 168 -4.72 -13.13 -4.28
C TYR A 168 -3.36 -13.20 -4.96
N GLY A 169 -2.63 -14.27 -4.66
CA GLY A 169 -1.30 -14.53 -5.21
C GLY A 169 -1.33 -15.49 -6.39
N HIS A 170 -0.64 -15.09 -7.42
CA HIS A 170 0.05 -15.84 -8.48
C HIS A 170 -0.70 -16.93 -9.25
N SER A 171 -1.23 -16.55 -10.39
CA SER A 171 -1.23 -17.44 -11.54
C SER A 171 -0.43 -16.80 -12.67
N ILE A 172 0.69 -17.42 -13.05
CA ILE A 172 1.49 -16.97 -14.20
C ILE A 172 0.74 -17.37 -15.47
N LYS A 173 0.15 -16.39 -16.14
CA LYS A 173 -0.14 -16.47 -17.57
C LYS A 173 0.64 -15.37 -18.26
N ASN A 174 1.81 -15.76 -18.81
CA ASN A 174 2.67 -14.94 -19.66
C ASN A 174 3.41 -13.75 -19.02
N GLY A 175 4.41 -14.05 -18.20
CA GLY A 175 5.57 -13.17 -17.99
C GLY A 175 5.57 -12.33 -16.72
N ILE A 176 6.50 -12.62 -15.85
CA ILE A 176 7.01 -11.91 -14.66
C ILE A 176 6.12 -12.03 -13.42
N SER A 177 6.49 -12.95 -12.52
CA SER A 177 5.95 -13.04 -11.17
C SER A 177 6.89 -12.38 -10.16
N ALA A 178 6.33 -11.67 -9.20
CA ALA A 178 7.01 -11.28 -7.98
C ALA A 178 6.29 -11.91 -6.77
N GLY A 179 7.01 -12.71 -6.04
CA GLY A 179 6.93 -12.99 -4.60
C GLY A 179 5.73 -13.75 -3.99
N ASN A 180 6.02 -14.89 -3.35
CA ASN A 180 5.10 -15.66 -2.50
C ASN A 180 4.78 -14.97 -1.18
N THR A 181 3.50 -14.75 -0.87
CA THR A 181 3.01 -14.67 0.51
C THR A 181 1.83 -15.62 0.72
N PRO A 182 1.82 -16.44 1.78
CA PRO A 182 0.68 -17.31 2.07
C PRO A 182 -0.51 -16.48 2.57
N SER A 183 -1.67 -16.67 1.95
CA SER A 183 -2.93 -16.08 2.35
C SER A 183 -3.39 -16.62 3.72
N LEU A 184 -3.39 -15.77 4.72
CA LEU A 184 -4.09 -15.99 5.98
C LEU A 184 -4.84 -14.71 6.35
N LEU A 185 -5.95 -14.44 5.66
CA LEU A 185 -6.92 -13.46 6.15
C LEU A 185 -8.33 -14.02 6.01
N PRO A 186 -9.16 -13.92 7.06
CA PRO A 186 -10.56 -14.32 7.00
C PRO A 186 -11.35 -13.33 6.13
N ASP A 187 -12.47 -13.82 5.56
CA ASP A 187 -13.46 -13.07 4.77
C ASP A 187 -13.64 -11.62 5.26
N ILE A 188 -13.13 -10.67 4.49
CA ILE A 188 -13.31 -9.25 4.75
C ILE A 188 -14.39 -8.74 3.79
N ARG A 189 -15.62 -8.64 4.28
CA ARG A 189 -16.65 -7.85 3.62
C ARG A 189 -16.47 -6.40 4.05
N LEU A 190 -16.23 -5.53 3.08
CA LEU A 190 -16.25 -4.08 3.30
C LEU A 190 -17.70 -3.61 3.50
N PRO A 191 -17.90 -2.56 4.31
CA PRO A 191 -19.21 -1.98 4.55
C PRO A 191 -19.76 -1.28 3.31
#